data_f8d2ff293cc20fd4f0eb5b5671f6154e
#
_entry.id   f8d2ff293cc20fd4f0eb5b5671f6154e
#
_cell.length_a   1.000
_cell.length_b   1.000
_cell.length_c   1.000
_cell.angle_alpha   90.00
_cell.angle_beta   90.00
_cell.angle_gamma   90.00
#
_symmetry.space_group_name_H-M   'P 1'
#
loop_
_entity.id
_entity.type
_entity.pdbx_description
1 polymer ?
#
loop_
_entity_poly.entity_id
_entity_poly.type
_entity_poly.pdbx_seq_one_letter_code
_entity_poly.pdbx_strand_id
1 'polypeptide(L)'
;LTGPMVEFSAWTRLIPESEIRRLLKYKVKYYFAGGKPGVLPLGAFPMILNTLALQELESIFSGREVEVIEDYNYGPTDGLPEVRKVMANMMRERDGINLDPEEGWKEVLITTGSQQAIHLILDVLLNPDDLVIVPAPVYLGFVNVVTKFRGQVIAVPGDKQGMIPEYVDKAIDRAINKFGRKPKLIYVVADSDNPSGTTMPENRRRDLLDVAKDKGLYLVEDAAYREIQFRGERLKPIRAFDDDGSTVIYMRTTSKEVAVLRVGYNLMPPEVREEVIKAKGYNDLCTPTITQKIAKVYYEKYFPQFIEKVREGYRKRYEAMAKAIDEDFPDGERTDPTGGFFIWWEAPRKDFDSKKFLEEVAIPNDVLYVPGQAFYPLKGYIFHPESGDLVDASNSPTNALRLSYSYMEPEVIEEGIRKLGSLLKEYLS
;
A
#
# COMPACT_ATOMS: atom_id res chain seq x y z
N LEU A 1 -37.83 -1.05 -16.63
CA LEU A 1 -36.49 -1.61 -16.79
C LEU A 1 -36.60 -3.03 -17.30
N THR A 2 -36.51 -3.21 -18.64
CA THR A 2 -36.64 -4.49 -19.34
C THR A 2 -35.27 -5.04 -19.79
N GLY A 3 -34.26 -4.96 -18.90
CA GLY A 3 -32.96 -5.57 -19.13
C GLY A 3 -32.94 -7.06 -18.72
N PRO A 4 -31.96 -7.86 -19.19
CA PRO A 4 -31.83 -9.24 -18.77
C PRO A 4 -31.63 -9.35 -17.25
N MET A 5 -32.38 -10.23 -16.60
CA MET A 5 -32.22 -10.54 -15.18
C MET A 5 -31.14 -11.62 -15.01
N VAL A 6 -29.88 -11.16 -14.96
CA VAL A 6 -28.73 -12.05 -14.73
C VAL A 6 -28.22 -11.85 -13.31
N GLU A 7 -27.95 -12.92 -12.60
CA GLU A 7 -27.35 -12.86 -11.26
C GLU A 7 -25.86 -12.49 -11.35
N PHE A 8 -25.44 -11.48 -10.58
CA PHE A 8 -24.04 -11.12 -10.49
C PHE A 8 -23.23 -12.13 -9.64
N SER A 9 -21.92 -12.19 -9.88
CA SER A 9 -21.02 -13.00 -9.06
C SER A 9 -21.19 -12.69 -7.57
N ALA A 10 -21.15 -13.71 -6.73
CA ALA A 10 -21.40 -13.59 -5.29
C ALA A 10 -20.52 -12.53 -4.59
N TRP A 11 -19.25 -12.37 -5.02
CA TRP A 11 -18.33 -11.41 -4.41
C TRP A 11 -18.81 -9.95 -4.53
N THR A 12 -19.62 -9.61 -5.55
CA THR A 12 -20.12 -8.24 -5.73
C THR A 12 -21.01 -7.77 -4.58
N ARG A 13 -21.59 -8.72 -3.83
CA ARG A 13 -22.39 -8.46 -2.64
C ARG A 13 -21.57 -8.49 -1.34
N LEU A 14 -20.35 -9.03 -1.40
CA LEU A 14 -19.46 -9.17 -0.24
C LEU A 14 -18.55 -7.98 -0.02
N ILE A 15 -18.24 -7.23 -1.09
CA ILE A 15 -17.36 -6.07 -1.05
C ILE A 15 -18.21 -4.80 -1.14
N PRO A 16 -18.27 -3.98 -0.07
CA PRO A 16 -18.99 -2.72 -0.11
C PRO A 16 -18.28 -1.68 -0.99
N GLU A 17 -18.97 -0.59 -1.30
CA GLU A 17 -18.31 0.58 -1.87
C GLU A 17 -17.16 1.03 -0.95
N SER A 18 -16.02 1.35 -1.55
CA SER A 18 -14.86 1.84 -0.81
C SER A 18 -15.22 3.08 0.02
N GLU A 19 -14.98 3.03 1.33
CA GLU A 19 -15.20 4.17 2.23
C GLU A 19 -14.46 5.42 1.73
N ILE A 20 -13.23 5.27 1.24
CA ILE A 20 -12.43 6.37 0.68
C ILE A 20 -13.16 6.99 -0.52
N ARG A 21 -13.73 6.18 -1.44
CA ARG A 21 -14.50 6.70 -2.59
C ARG A 21 -15.77 7.40 -2.13
N ARG A 22 -16.47 6.88 -1.14
CA ARG A 22 -17.64 7.51 -0.54
C ARG A 22 -17.30 8.89 0.00
N LEU A 23 -16.16 9.02 0.65
CA LEU A 23 -15.68 10.26 1.25
C LEU A 23 -15.22 11.30 0.22
N LEU A 24 -14.78 10.90 -0.97
CA LEU A 24 -14.39 11.82 -2.05
C LEU A 24 -15.54 12.72 -2.53
N LYS A 25 -16.81 12.39 -2.23
CA LYS A 25 -17.99 13.19 -2.60
C LYS A 25 -18.14 14.45 -1.76
N TYR A 26 -17.53 14.49 -0.57
CA TYR A 26 -17.62 15.65 0.32
C TYR A 26 -16.61 16.73 -0.07
N LYS A 27 -17.11 17.96 -0.17
CA LYS A 27 -16.29 19.16 -0.36
C LYS A 27 -16.14 19.82 1.00
N VAL A 28 -14.94 19.72 1.56
CA VAL A 28 -14.61 20.26 2.88
C VAL A 28 -13.38 21.16 2.79
N LYS A 29 -13.24 22.10 3.73
CA LYS A 29 -12.07 22.97 3.81
C LYS A 29 -10.81 22.20 4.23
N TYR A 30 -10.94 21.28 5.20
CA TYR A 30 -9.81 20.52 5.76
C TYR A 30 -9.92 19.05 5.36
N TYR A 31 -9.08 18.64 4.40
CA TYR A 31 -9.14 17.33 3.77
C TYR A 31 -7.95 16.47 4.21
N PHE A 32 -8.20 15.51 5.10
CA PHE A 32 -7.21 14.55 5.61
C PHE A 32 -7.56 13.09 5.27
N ALA A 33 -8.46 12.86 4.32
CA ALA A 33 -8.95 11.52 4.00
C ALA A 33 -8.02 10.74 3.07
N GLY A 34 -7.42 11.38 2.08
CA GLY A 34 -6.59 10.67 1.12
C GLY A 34 -5.43 11.48 0.60
N GLY A 35 -4.49 10.82 -0.05
CA GLY A 35 -3.34 11.44 -0.65
C GLY A 35 -3.54 11.77 -2.13
N LYS A 36 -2.83 12.77 -2.60
CA LYS A 36 -2.55 12.99 -4.03
C LYS A 36 -1.06 12.83 -4.25
N PRO A 37 -0.59 11.60 -4.43
CA PRO A 37 0.83 11.34 -4.62
C PRO A 37 1.36 12.05 -5.87
N GLY A 38 2.57 12.57 -5.78
CA GLY A 38 3.28 13.21 -6.89
C GLY A 38 2.79 14.61 -7.31
N VAL A 39 1.69 15.10 -6.74
CA VAL A 39 1.14 16.44 -7.10
C VAL A 39 1.62 17.52 -6.14
N LEU A 40 1.86 17.18 -4.91
CA LEU A 40 2.28 18.09 -3.86
C LEU A 40 3.60 17.60 -3.24
N PRO A 41 4.46 18.43 -2.94
CA PRO A 41 4.57 19.87 -2.77
C PRO A 41 5.19 20.58 -3.97
N LEU A 42 5.04 20.14 -5.14
CA LEU A 42 5.86 20.47 -6.29
C LEU A 42 5.04 21.22 -7.34
N GLY A 43 4.77 22.49 -7.13
CA GLY A 43 4.06 23.31 -8.12
C GLY A 43 4.60 23.24 -9.57
N ALA A 44 5.86 22.82 -9.74
CA ALA A 44 6.49 22.59 -11.05
C ALA A 44 6.39 21.14 -11.55
N PHE A 45 5.94 20.18 -10.73
CA PHE A 45 6.03 18.76 -11.08
C PHE A 45 5.07 18.32 -12.19
N PRO A 46 3.83 18.79 -12.28
CA PRO A 46 3.00 18.52 -13.44
C PRO A 46 3.65 18.95 -14.76
N MET A 47 4.43 20.04 -14.72
CA MET A 47 5.19 20.51 -15.90
C MET A 47 6.34 19.59 -16.25
N ILE A 48 7.07 19.07 -15.26
CA ILE A 48 8.17 18.10 -15.50
C ILE A 48 7.61 16.81 -16.08
N LEU A 49 6.50 16.29 -15.53
CA LEU A 49 5.84 15.10 -16.05
C LEU A 49 5.32 15.30 -17.47
N ASN A 50 4.67 16.42 -17.74
CA ASN A 50 4.18 16.74 -19.08
C ASN A 50 5.35 16.85 -20.05
N THR A 51 6.46 17.47 -19.65
CA THR A 51 7.66 17.58 -20.47
C THR A 51 8.29 16.21 -20.74
N LEU A 52 8.38 15.35 -19.72
CA LEU A 52 8.88 13.98 -19.86
C LEU A 52 7.99 13.14 -20.77
N ALA A 53 6.68 13.18 -20.55
CA ALA A 53 5.72 12.47 -21.37
C ALA A 53 5.77 12.95 -22.83
N LEU A 54 5.86 14.25 -23.05
CA LEU A 54 5.97 14.82 -24.38
C LEU A 54 7.30 14.45 -25.07
N GLN A 55 8.41 14.50 -24.36
CA GLN A 55 9.72 14.10 -24.90
C GLN A 55 9.77 12.63 -25.26
N GLU A 56 9.18 11.78 -24.41
CA GLU A 56 9.13 10.34 -24.69
C GLU A 56 8.19 10.03 -25.85
N LEU A 57 7.02 10.68 -25.91
CA LEU A 57 6.10 10.58 -27.03
C LEU A 57 6.76 11.10 -28.32
N GLU A 58 7.45 12.23 -28.28
CA GLU A 58 8.18 12.76 -29.42
C GLU A 58 9.28 11.78 -29.90
N SER A 59 9.99 11.16 -28.98
CA SER A 59 10.98 10.12 -29.30
C SER A 59 10.35 8.89 -29.96
N ILE A 60 9.19 8.46 -29.48
CA ILE A 60 8.45 7.32 -30.04
C ILE A 60 7.90 7.66 -31.43
N PHE A 61 7.43 8.88 -31.65
CA PHE A 61 6.77 9.30 -32.90
C PHE A 61 7.66 10.03 -33.90
N SER A 62 8.92 10.35 -33.56
CA SER A 62 9.80 11.22 -34.38
C SER A 62 10.53 10.55 -35.52
N GLY A 63 10.06 9.44 -36.06
CA GLY A 63 10.39 9.11 -37.41
C GLY A 63 11.59 8.21 -37.69
N ARG A 64 11.72 7.11 -36.96
CA ARG A 64 12.48 5.95 -37.41
C ARG A 64 11.50 4.87 -37.85
N GLU A 65 11.34 4.69 -39.15
CA GLU A 65 10.26 3.86 -39.72
C GLU A 65 10.16 2.43 -39.17
N VAL A 66 11.26 1.83 -38.73
CA VAL A 66 11.29 0.43 -38.23
C VAL A 66 11.01 0.39 -36.72
N GLU A 67 11.61 1.28 -35.93
CA GLU A 67 11.39 1.36 -34.50
C GLU A 67 9.97 1.80 -34.15
N VAL A 68 9.36 2.67 -34.97
CA VAL A 68 7.99 3.15 -34.82
C VAL A 68 6.96 2.03 -34.91
N ILE A 69 7.15 1.04 -35.79
CA ILE A 69 6.22 -0.07 -35.94
C ILE A 69 6.27 -0.99 -34.71
N GLU A 70 7.43 -1.26 -34.15
CA GLU A 70 7.58 -2.05 -32.92
C GLU A 70 6.99 -1.34 -31.71
N ASP A 71 7.16 -0.03 -31.61
CA ASP A 71 6.62 0.79 -30.53
C ASP A 71 5.08 0.90 -30.52
N TYR A 72 4.42 0.66 -31.65
CA TYR A 72 2.97 0.58 -31.77
C TYR A 72 2.38 -0.79 -31.47
N ASN A 73 3.22 -1.79 -31.23
CA ASN A 73 2.80 -3.15 -30.97
C ASN A 73 2.64 -3.45 -29.47
N TYR A 74 2.06 -4.59 -29.12
CA TYR A 74 2.07 -5.09 -27.76
C TYR A 74 3.51 -5.34 -27.29
N GLY A 75 3.80 -4.96 -26.05
CA GLY A 75 5.05 -5.35 -25.39
C GLY A 75 4.99 -6.76 -24.81
N PRO A 76 6.12 -7.27 -24.29
CA PRO A 76 6.15 -8.51 -23.53
C PRO A 76 5.26 -8.41 -22.28
N THR A 77 4.59 -9.50 -21.91
CA THR A 77 3.71 -9.56 -20.74
C THR A 77 4.44 -9.22 -19.44
N ASP A 78 5.69 -9.65 -19.32
CA ASP A 78 6.54 -9.40 -18.14
C ASP A 78 7.23 -8.03 -18.14
N GLY A 79 7.06 -7.24 -19.20
CA GLY A 79 7.58 -5.88 -19.33
C GLY A 79 8.73 -5.74 -20.30
N LEU A 80 8.97 -4.50 -20.73
CA LEU A 80 10.05 -4.18 -21.66
C LEU A 80 11.42 -4.47 -21.02
N PRO A 81 12.34 -5.16 -21.72
CA PRO A 81 13.65 -5.52 -21.15
C PRO A 81 14.46 -4.32 -20.64
N GLU A 82 14.46 -3.20 -21.35
CA GLU A 82 15.17 -1.98 -20.98
C GLU A 82 14.59 -1.35 -19.70
N VAL A 83 13.26 -1.46 -19.48
CA VAL A 83 12.59 -0.98 -18.26
C VAL A 83 12.89 -1.90 -17.09
N ARG A 84 12.82 -3.21 -17.30
CA ARG A 84 13.14 -4.22 -16.27
C ARG A 84 14.57 -4.09 -15.78
N LYS A 85 15.54 -3.76 -16.66
CA LYS A 85 16.94 -3.49 -16.29
C LYS A 85 17.07 -2.29 -15.35
N VAL A 86 16.38 -1.20 -15.63
CA VAL A 86 16.38 -0.01 -14.76
C VAL A 86 15.78 -0.35 -13.40
N MET A 87 14.66 -1.07 -13.37
CA MET A 87 14.01 -1.46 -12.11
C MET A 87 14.86 -2.44 -11.30
N ALA A 88 15.54 -3.39 -11.94
CA ALA A 88 16.50 -4.28 -11.28
C ALA A 88 17.65 -3.51 -10.63
N ASN A 89 18.21 -2.52 -11.33
CA ASN A 89 19.25 -1.66 -10.79
C ASN A 89 18.76 -0.87 -9.57
N MET A 90 17.55 -0.30 -9.65
CA MET A 90 16.92 0.39 -8.52
C MET A 90 16.81 -0.52 -7.28
N MET A 91 16.35 -1.75 -7.45
CA MET A 91 16.19 -2.70 -6.34
C MET A 91 17.56 -3.19 -5.82
N ARG A 92 18.53 -3.42 -6.69
CA ARG A 92 19.89 -3.81 -6.29
C ARG A 92 20.60 -2.71 -5.51
N GLU A 93 20.61 -1.48 -6.05
CA GLU A 93 21.40 -0.38 -5.50
C GLU A 93 20.74 0.28 -4.30
N ARG A 94 19.42 0.47 -4.36
CA ARG A 94 18.71 1.20 -3.34
C ARG A 94 18.09 0.33 -2.25
N ASP A 95 17.75 -0.90 -2.58
CA ASP A 95 17.13 -1.83 -1.62
C ASP A 95 18.13 -2.88 -1.10
N GLY A 96 19.30 -2.98 -1.71
CA GLY A 96 20.33 -3.95 -1.32
C GLY A 96 19.91 -5.40 -1.57
N ILE A 97 19.04 -5.61 -2.57
CA ILE A 97 18.61 -6.94 -2.97
C ILE A 97 19.69 -7.58 -3.83
N ASN A 98 20.04 -8.82 -3.50
CA ASN A 98 21.03 -9.58 -4.25
C ASN A 98 20.43 -10.08 -5.57
N LEU A 99 20.60 -9.29 -6.63
CA LEU A 99 20.27 -9.66 -8.01
C LEU A 99 21.55 -9.75 -8.83
N ASP A 100 21.63 -10.74 -9.72
CA ASP A 100 22.75 -10.83 -10.66
C ASP A 100 22.87 -9.56 -11.50
N PRO A 101 24.05 -8.93 -11.60
CA PRO A 101 24.22 -7.67 -12.32
C PRO A 101 23.86 -7.75 -13.81
N GLU A 102 24.11 -8.90 -14.46
CA GLU A 102 23.90 -9.09 -15.90
C GLU A 102 22.51 -9.69 -16.21
N GLU A 103 22.07 -10.65 -15.41
CA GLU A 103 20.89 -11.46 -15.71
C GLU A 103 19.71 -11.21 -14.75
N GLY A 104 19.93 -10.60 -13.57
CA GLY A 104 18.91 -10.42 -12.54
C GLY A 104 17.70 -9.59 -12.98
N TRP A 105 17.84 -8.78 -14.03
CA TRP A 105 16.69 -8.05 -14.59
C TRP A 105 15.61 -9.00 -15.16
N LYS A 106 15.95 -10.23 -15.52
CA LYS A 106 15.00 -11.24 -15.99
C LYS A 106 14.04 -11.70 -14.91
N GLU A 107 14.38 -11.48 -13.65
CA GLU A 107 13.51 -11.78 -12.52
C GLU A 107 12.42 -10.70 -12.30
N VAL A 108 12.62 -9.50 -12.84
CA VAL A 108 11.68 -8.39 -12.66
C VAL A 108 10.44 -8.56 -13.52
N LEU A 109 9.28 -8.45 -12.88
CA LEU A 109 7.96 -8.44 -13.53
C LEU A 109 7.34 -7.06 -13.43
N ILE A 110 6.99 -6.46 -14.56
CA ILE A 110 6.24 -5.20 -14.63
C ILE A 110 4.75 -5.48 -14.55
N THR A 111 4.06 -4.69 -13.72
CA THR A 111 2.60 -4.71 -13.61
C THR A 111 2.01 -3.30 -13.75
N THR A 112 0.71 -3.22 -13.97
CA THR A 112 -0.01 -1.94 -14.02
C THR A 112 -0.30 -1.46 -12.60
N GLY A 113 0.76 -1.02 -11.92
CA GLY A 113 0.79 -0.70 -10.50
C GLY A 113 0.77 -1.93 -9.59
N SER A 114 0.98 -1.71 -8.28
CA SER A 114 0.93 -2.79 -7.28
C SER A 114 -0.46 -3.38 -7.11
N GLN A 115 -1.53 -2.64 -7.40
CA GLN A 115 -2.89 -3.18 -7.29
C GLN A 115 -3.14 -4.32 -8.26
N GLN A 116 -2.60 -4.26 -9.48
CA GLN A 116 -2.63 -5.39 -10.41
C GLN A 116 -1.76 -6.55 -9.89
N ALA A 117 -0.58 -6.26 -9.35
CA ALA A 117 0.27 -7.29 -8.75
C ALA A 117 -0.46 -8.04 -7.63
N ILE A 118 -1.09 -7.32 -6.70
CA ILE A 118 -1.94 -7.91 -5.64
C ILE A 118 -3.01 -8.82 -6.23
N HIS A 119 -3.75 -8.32 -7.24
CA HIS A 119 -4.81 -9.09 -7.88
C HIS A 119 -4.29 -10.39 -8.49
N LEU A 120 -3.19 -10.33 -9.26
CA LEU A 120 -2.63 -11.49 -9.94
C LEU A 120 -2.01 -12.51 -8.96
N ILE A 121 -1.32 -12.04 -7.91
CA ILE A 121 -0.75 -12.90 -6.87
C ILE A 121 -1.86 -13.70 -6.18
N LEU A 122 -2.94 -13.03 -5.81
CA LEU A 122 -4.05 -13.68 -5.12
C LEU A 122 -4.86 -14.57 -6.06
N ASP A 123 -4.97 -14.21 -7.35
CA ASP A 123 -5.62 -15.05 -8.38
C ASP A 123 -4.92 -16.40 -8.55
N VAL A 124 -3.59 -16.41 -8.55
CA VAL A 124 -2.83 -17.66 -8.73
C VAL A 124 -2.63 -18.46 -7.45
N LEU A 125 -2.71 -17.84 -6.28
CA LEU A 125 -2.44 -18.51 -5.01
C LEU A 125 -3.69 -18.96 -4.25
N LEU A 126 -4.85 -18.30 -4.41
CA LEU A 126 -6.02 -18.56 -3.57
C LEU A 126 -7.06 -19.43 -4.26
N ASN A 127 -7.47 -20.47 -3.55
CA ASN A 127 -8.75 -21.14 -3.74
C ASN A 127 -9.79 -20.61 -2.73
N PRO A 128 -11.09 -20.86 -2.94
CA PRO A 128 -12.10 -20.55 -1.94
C PRO A 128 -11.75 -21.13 -0.57
N ASP A 129 -11.99 -20.34 0.48
CA ASP A 129 -11.71 -20.64 1.89
C ASP A 129 -10.23 -20.73 2.28
N ASP A 130 -9.29 -20.45 1.38
CA ASP A 130 -7.90 -20.32 1.77
C ASP A 130 -7.68 -19.12 2.70
N LEU A 131 -6.75 -19.29 3.63
CA LEU A 131 -6.45 -18.31 4.66
C LEU A 131 -5.25 -17.46 4.30
N VAL A 132 -5.32 -16.16 4.63
CA VAL A 132 -4.19 -15.23 4.53
C VAL A 132 -4.01 -14.46 5.85
N ILE A 133 -2.77 -14.20 6.23
CA ILE A 133 -2.41 -13.39 7.39
C ILE A 133 -2.19 -11.94 6.94
N VAL A 134 -2.80 -10.99 7.63
CA VAL A 134 -2.63 -9.55 7.38
C VAL A 134 -2.40 -8.79 8.68
N PRO A 135 -1.82 -7.57 8.66
CA PRO A 135 -1.79 -6.73 9.85
C PRO A 135 -3.20 -6.24 10.24
N ALA A 136 -3.37 -5.83 11.49
CA ALA A 136 -4.55 -5.13 11.97
C ALA A 136 -4.12 -3.81 12.65
N PRO A 137 -4.46 -2.64 12.08
CA PRO A 137 -5.25 -2.40 10.85
C PRO A 137 -4.50 -2.75 9.56
N VAL A 138 -5.21 -2.76 8.42
CA VAL A 138 -4.67 -3.19 7.13
C VAL A 138 -5.22 -2.40 5.94
N TYR A 139 -4.45 -2.32 4.86
CA TYR A 139 -4.91 -1.77 3.58
C TYR A 139 -6.01 -2.64 2.96
N LEU A 140 -7.24 -2.11 2.92
CA LEU A 140 -8.39 -2.85 2.40
C LEU A 140 -8.32 -3.17 0.90
N GLY A 141 -7.47 -2.48 0.14
CA GLY A 141 -7.24 -2.83 -1.25
C GLY A 141 -6.65 -4.23 -1.44
N PHE A 142 -5.92 -4.74 -0.44
CA PHE A 142 -5.49 -6.15 -0.38
C PHE A 142 -6.63 -7.07 0.08
N VAL A 143 -7.25 -6.76 1.21
CA VAL A 143 -8.30 -7.58 1.84
C VAL A 143 -9.50 -7.79 0.90
N ASN A 144 -9.93 -6.75 0.20
CA ASN A 144 -11.05 -6.85 -0.73
C ASN A 144 -10.75 -7.77 -1.93
N VAL A 145 -9.49 -7.84 -2.36
CA VAL A 145 -9.11 -8.81 -3.40
C VAL A 145 -9.10 -10.24 -2.85
N VAL A 146 -8.67 -10.46 -1.60
CA VAL A 146 -8.81 -11.76 -0.93
C VAL A 146 -10.29 -12.18 -0.90
N THR A 147 -11.18 -11.28 -0.51
CA THR A 147 -12.64 -11.52 -0.48
C THR A 147 -13.19 -11.82 -1.88
N LYS A 148 -12.70 -11.12 -2.93
CA LYS A 148 -13.08 -11.38 -4.32
C LYS A 148 -12.79 -12.81 -4.73
N PHE A 149 -11.66 -13.37 -4.33
CA PHE A 149 -11.27 -14.75 -4.58
C PHE A 149 -11.81 -15.74 -3.54
N ARG A 150 -12.73 -15.30 -2.68
CA ARG A 150 -13.37 -16.10 -1.63
C ARG A 150 -12.40 -16.64 -0.57
N GLY A 151 -11.22 -16.04 -0.44
CA GLY A 151 -10.31 -16.30 0.65
C GLY A 151 -10.81 -15.67 1.96
N GLN A 152 -10.21 -16.06 3.06
CA GLN A 152 -10.50 -15.55 4.40
C GLN A 152 -9.26 -14.90 5.01
N VAL A 153 -9.48 -13.83 5.75
CA VAL A 153 -8.43 -13.01 6.34
C VAL A 153 -8.33 -13.30 7.83
N ILE A 154 -7.08 -13.43 8.32
CA ILE A 154 -6.74 -13.41 9.73
C ILE A 154 -5.90 -12.17 9.96
N ALA A 155 -6.49 -11.17 10.62
CA ALA A 155 -5.81 -9.92 10.95
C ALA A 155 -5.08 -10.05 12.29
N VAL A 156 -3.80 -9.69 12.32
CA VAL A 156 -2.94 -9.82 13.50
C VAL A 156 -2.55 -8.43 14.00
N PRO A 157 -2.92 -8.06 15.24
CA PRO A 157 -2.53 -6.79 15.82
C PRO A 157 -1.01 -6.65 15.92
N GLY A 158 -0.55 -5.42 15.74
CA GLY A 158 0.83 -5.02 15.96
C GLY A 158 0.94 -3.96 17.06
N ASP A 159 2.05 -3.26 17.05
CA ASP A 159 2.33 -2.11 17.90
C ASP A 159 2.88 -0.92 17.08
N LYS A 160 3.48 0.07 17.74
CA LYS A 160 4.08 1.24 17.08
C LYS A 160 5.26 0.90 16.14
N GLN A 161 5.75 -0.33 16.16
CA GLN A 161 6.78 -0.86 15.27
C GLN A 161 6.22 -1.83 14.21
N GLY A 162 4.91 -1.89 14.02
CA GLY A 162 4.25 -2.74 13.04
C GLY A 162 3.92 -4.15 13.55
N MET A 163 3.88 -5.11 12.65
CA MET A 163 3.54 -6.50 12.99
C MET A 163 4.52 -7.07 14.02
N ILE A 164 3.98 -7.88 14.93
CA ILE A 164 4.76 -8.61 15.94
C ILE A 164 4.91 -10.06 15.46
N PRO A 165 6.12 -10.51 15.09
CA PRO A 165 6.34 -11.85 14.51
C PRO A 165 5.84 -12.99 15.40
N GLU A 166 5.99 -12.88 16.71
CA GLU A 166 5.46 -13.86 17.66
C GLU A 166 3.93 -14.02 17.58
N TYR A 167 3.22 -12.92 17.39
CA TYR A 167 1.76 -12.96 17.23
C TYR A 167 1.36 -13.59 15.90
N VAL A 168 2.11 -13.33 14.85
CA VAL A 168 1.92 -13.96 13.54
C VAL A 168 2.10 -15.46 13.63
N ASP A 169 3.19 -15.92 14.27
CA ASP A 169 3.48 -17.33 14.49
C ASP A 169 2.33 -18.04 15.24
N LYS A 170 1.91 -17.48 16.36
CA LYS A 170 0.78 -17.98 17.17
C LYS A 170 -0.55 -17.99 16.39
N ALA A 171 -0.81 -16.95 15.60
CA ALA A 171 -2.02 -16.87 14.80
C ALA A 171 -2.07 -17.94 13.71
N ILE A 172 -0.93 -18.26 13.09
CA ILE A 172 -0.80 -19.35 12.13
C ILE A 172 -1.10 -20.70 12.78
N ASP A 173 -0.49 -20.98 13.92
CA ASP A 173 -0.73 -22.23 14.65
C ASP A 173 -2.19 -22.36 15.10
N ARG A 174 -2.77 -21.25 15.58
CA ARG A 174 -4.20 -21.24 15.95
C ARG A 174 -5.10 -21.47 14.73
N ALA A 175 -4.77 -20.93 13.58
CA ALA A 175 -5.52 -21.16 12.34
C ALA A 175 -5.47 -22.64 11.93
N ILE A 176 -4.30 -23.25 11.96
CA ILE A 176 -4.13 -24.68 11.66
C ILE A 176 -4.98 -25.53 12.61
N ASN A 177 -4.91 -25.25 13.90
CA ASN A 177 -5.66 -25.99 14.90
C ASN A 177 -7.18 -25.81 14.80
N LYS A 178 -7.64 -24.58 14.46
CA LYS A 178 -9.08 -24.27 14.40
C LYS A 178 -9.72 -24.73 13.10
N PHE A 179 -9.03 -24.57 11.97
CA PHE A 179 -9.60 -24.80 10.63
C PHE A 179 -9.04 -26.03 9.91
N GLY A 180 -8.02 -26.68 10.45
CA GLY A 180 -7.30 -27.76 9.76
C GLY A 180 -6.61 -27.31 8.48
N ARG A 181 -6.37 -26.02 8.32
CA ARG A 181 -5.78 -25.42 7.11
C ARG A 181 -4.66 -24.46 7.49
N LYS A 182 -3.53 -24.58 6.79
CA LYS A 182 -2.42 -23.66 6.89
C LYS A 182 -2.71 -22.42 6.05
N PRO A 183 -2.51 -21.18 6.55
CA PRO A 183 -2.50 -19.99 5.72
C PRO A 183 -1.52 -20.10 4.57
N LYS A 184 -1.78 -19.43 3.45
CA LYS A 184 -0.91 -19.49 2.27
C LYS A 184 0.17 -18.42 2.25
N LEU A 185 -0.14 -17.26 2.81
CA LEU A 185 0.76 -16.13 2.80
C LEU A 185 0.56 -15.18 3.99
N ILE A 186 1.58 -14.38 4.24
CA ILE A 186 1.57 -13.23 5.12
C ILE A 186 1.69 -11.97 4.26
N TYR A 187 0.78 -10.99 4.41
CA TYR A 187 0.89 -9.68 3.79
C TYR A 187 1.43 -8.65 4.77
N VAL A 188 2.39 -7.85 4.35
CA VAL A 188 3.01 -6.82 5.19
C VAL A 188 3.39 -5.58 4.38
N VAL A 189 3.24 -4.40 4.99
CA VAL A 189 3.82 -3.14 4.53
C VAL A 189 4.87 -2.74 5.56
N ALA A 190 6.13 -3.05 5.28
CA ALA A 190 7.20 -2.87 6.26
C ALA A 190 7.67 -1.42 6.41
N ASP A 191 7.48 -0.60 5.37
CA ASP A 191 7.88 0.80 5.34
C ASP A 191 6.66 1.72 5.27
N SER A 192 6.45 2.54 6.30
CA SER A 192 5.42 3.59 6.34
C SER A 192 4.03 3.06 5.96
N ASP A 193 3.58 2.09 6.71
CA ASP A 193 2.34 1.33 6.47
C ASP A 193 1.12 2.24 6.23
N ASN A 194 0.26 1.81 5.36
CA ASN A 194 -1.10 2.35 5.22
C ASN A 194 -2.09 1.34 5.85
N PRO A 195 -2.75 1.70 6.98
CA PRO A 195 -3.04 3.06 7.45
C PRO A 195 -2.17 3.55 8.62
N SER A 196 -1.38 2.67 9.25
CA SER A 196 -0.80 2.94 10.57
C SER A 196 0.36 3.95 10.54
N GLY A 197 1.03 4.12 9.41
CA GLY A 197 2.25 4.92 9.29
C GLY A 197 3.48 4.28 9.94
N THR A 198 3.38 3.06 10.47
CA THR A 198 4.49 2.39 11.15
C THR A 198 5.56 1.90 10.17
N THR A 199 6.80 1.85 10.64
CA THR A 199 7.93 1.24 9.93
C THR A 199 8.54 0.17 10.80
N MET A 200 8.63 -1.06 10.26
CA MET A 200 9.20 -2.20 10.99
C MET A 200 10.71 -2.07 11.11
N PRO A 201 11.28 -2.24 12.31
CA PRO A 201 12.72 -2.32 12.48
C PRO A 201 13.30 -3.59 11.85
N GLU A 202 14.59 -3.58 11.54
CA GLU A 202 15.24 -4.66 10.78
C GLU A 202 15.16 -6.03 11.46
N ASN A 203 15.29 -6.07 12.78
CA ASN A 203 15.15 -7.33 13.52
C ASN A 203 13.77 -7.98 13.31
N ARG A 204 12.68 -7.20 13.40
CA ARG A 204 11.34 -7.74 13.13
C ARG A 204 11.14 -8.19 11.69
N ARG A 205 11.80 -7.52 10.73
CA ARG A 205 11.76 -7.94 9.32
C ARG A 205 12.37 -9.32 9.15
N ARG A 206 13.51 -9.57 9.79
CA ARG A 206 14.18 -10.89 9.80
C ARG A 206 13.33 -11.93 10.50
N ASP A 207 12.84 -11.63 11.70
CA ASP A 207 12.03 -12.55 12.49
C ASP A 207 10.72 -12.93 11.73
N LEU A 208 10.09 -11.99 11.03
CA LEU A 208 8.89 -12.25 10.23
C LEU A 208 9.20 -13.15 9.03
N LEU A 209 10.35 -12.95 8.38
CA LEU A 209 10.81 -13.82 7.31
C LEU A 209 11.07 -15.24 7.82
N ASP A 210 11.71 -15.38 8.99
CA ASP A 210 11.96 -16.67 9.64
C ASP A 210 10.63 -17.38 9.92
N VAL A 211 9.63 -16.69 10.47
CA VAL A 211 8.28 -17.25 10.67
C VAL A 211 7.69 -17.74 9.34
N ALA A 212 7.79 -16.96 8.26
CA ALA A 212 7.28 -17.36 6.97
C ALA A 212 7.98 -18.62 6.44
N LYS A 213 9.30 -18.69 6.54
CA LYS A 213 10.12 -19.85 6.14
C LYS A 213 9.81 -21.08 6.97
N ASP A 214 9.79 -20.97 8.29
CA ASP A 214 9.52 -22.07 9.21
C ASP A 214 8.13 -22.67 9.03
N LYS A 215 7.14 -21.82 8.79
CA LYS A 215 5.76 -22.25 8.52
C LYS A 215 5.51 -22.66 7.06
N GLY A 216 6.44 -22.36 6.16
CA GLY A 216 6.31 -22.65 4.73
C GLY A 216 5.19 -21.84 4.07
N LEU A 217 5.18 -20.52 4.30
CA LEU A 217 4.27 -19.55 3.69
C LEU A 217 5.05 -18.61 2.79
N TYR A 218 4.40 -18.06 1.76
CA TYR A 218 4.92 -16.87 1.09
C TYR A 218 4.75 -15.63 1.95
N LEU A 219 5.66 -14.67 1.82
CA LEU A 219 5.57 -13.37 2.44
C LEU A 219 5.43 -12.31 1.34
N VAL A 220 4.27 -11.66 1.28
CA VAL A 220 4.00 -10.58 0.33
C VAL A 220 4.37 -9.26 0.98
N GLU A 221 5.49 -8.68 0.55
CA GLU A 221 5.98 -7.38 1.01
C GLU A 221 5.56 -6.29 0.05
N ASP A 222 4.63 -5.44 0.48
CA ASP A 222 4.18 -4.27 -0.25
C ASP A 222 5.03 -3.06 0.14
N ALA A 223 5.92 -2.65 -0.76
CA ALA A 223 6.88 -1.58 -0.54
C ALA A 223 6.50 -0.27 -1.25
N ALA A 224 5.20 0.07 -1.25
CA ALA A 224 4.67 1.22 -1.98
C ALA A 224 5.21 2.57 -1.49
N TYR A 225 5.55 2.70 -0.21
CA TYR A 225 6.00 3.97 0.39
C TYR A 225 7.50 4.08 0.58
N ARG A 226 8.24 3.12 0.12
CA ARG A 226 9.66 3.00 0.38
C ARG A 226 10.49 4.22 -0.02
N GLU A 227 10.13 4.89 -1.12
CA GLU A 227 10.80 6.11 -1.57
C GLU A 227 10.34 7.39 -0.84
N ILE A 228 9.20 7.34 -0.17
CA ILE A 228 8.63 8.47 0.56
C ILE A 228 9.09 8.47 2.03
N GLN A 229 10.32 8.11 2.30
CA GLN A 229 10.95 8.25 3.60
C GLN A 229 11.64 9.60 3.70
N PHE A 230 11.29 10.41 4.70
CA PHE A 230 11.77 11.78 4.87
C PHE A 230 12.60 11.99 6.14
N ARG A 231 12.69 11.00 7.02
CA ARG A 231 13.57 11.01 8.19
C ARG A 231 13.99 9.59 8.60
N GLY A 232 14.97 9.50 9.47
CA GLY A 232 15.51 8.22 9.93
C GLY A 232 16.39 7.52 8.89
N GLU A 233 16.86 6.35 9.25
CA GLU A 233 17.70 5.52 8.40
C GLU A 233 16.85 4.73 7.41
N ARG A 234 17.36 4.55 6.18
CA ARG A 234 16.74 3.69 5.17
C ARG A 234 17.08 2.23 5.49
N LEU A 235 16.09 1.49 5.95
CA LEU A 235 16.24 0.08 6.27
C LEU A 235 16.18 -0.79 5.02
N LYS A 236 16.79 -1.97 5.08
CA LYS A 236 16.65 -2.97 4.02
C LYS A 236 15.24 -3.57 4.02
N PRO A 237 14.63 -3.82 2.86
CA PRO A 237 13.35 -4.53 2.78
C PRO A 237 13.53 -5.99 3.24
N ILE A 238 12.43 -6.65 3.56
CA ILE A 238 12.45 -8.07 3.94
C ILE A 238 13.05 -8.92 2.81
N ARG A 239 12.71 -8.59 1.55
CA ARG A 239 13.26 -9.28 0.37
C ARG A 239 14.79 -9.29 0.32
N ALA A 240 15.45 -8.28 0.88
CA ALA A 240 16.92 -8.24 0.91
C ALA A 240 17.57 -9.27 1.84
N PHE A 241 16.79 -9.89 2.74
CA PHE A 241 17.22 -10.97 3.62
C PHE A 241 16.80 -12.36 3.11
N ASP A 242 16.01 -12.43 2.06
CA ASP A 242 15.62 -13.67 1.39
C ASP A 242 16.62 -13.97 0.26
N ASP A 243 17.77 -14.48 0.64
CA ASP A 243 18.95 -14.60 -0.23
C ASP A 243 18.70 -15.42 -1.50
N ASP A 244 17.90 -16.48 -1.38
CA ASP A 244 17.54 -17.37 -2.50
C ASP A 244 16.28 -16.94 -3.26
N GLY A 245 15.58 -15.91 -2.75
CA GLY A 245 14.35 -15.40 -3.35
C GLY A 245 13.18 -16.38 -3.38
N SER A 246 13.20 -17.39 -2.50
CA SER A 246 12.22 -18.47 -2.50
C SER A 246 10.93 -18.18 -1.71
N THR A 247 10.91 -17.13 -0.91
CA THR A 247 9.85 -16.89 0.08
C THR A 247 9.13 -15.55 -0.10
N VAL A 248 9.86 -14.47 -0.42
CA VAL A 248 9.30 -13.11 -0.47
C VAL A 248 8.82 -12.76 -1.87
N ILE A 249 7.57 -12.35 -1.95
CA ILE A 249 6.98 -11.66 -3.10
C ILE A 249 7.07 -10.17 -2.82
N TYR A 250 7.96 -9.48 -3.53
CA TYR A 250 8.30 -8.08 -3.30
C TYR A 250 7.68 -7.17 -4.35
N MET A 251 6.90 -6.18 -3.91
CA MET A 251 6.18 -5.28 -4.80
C MET A 251 6.63 -3.83 -4.60
N ARG A 252 7.08 -3.20 -5.69
CA ARG A 252 7.38 -1.77 -5.79
C ARG A 252 6.42 -1.10 -6.76
N THR A 253 6.29 0.22 -6.68
CA THR A 253 5.39 0.98 -7.56
C THR A 253 5.83 2.43 -7.69
N THR A 254 5.52 3.02 -8.85
CA THR A 254 5.62 4.47 -9.08
C THR A 254 4.47 5.25 -8.43
N SER A 255 3.45 4.59 -7.90
CA SER A 255 2.16 5.21 -7.55
C SER A 255 2.25 6.28 -6.46
N LYS A 256 3.27 6.26 -5.60
CA LYS A 256 3.42 7.26 -4.54
C LYS A 256 4.35 8.41 -4.92
N GLU A 257 5.04 8.26 -6.05
CA GLU A 257 5.90 9.27 -6.65
C GLU A 257 5.22 9.91 -7.85
N VAL A 258 4.79 9.10 -8.83
CA VAL A 258 4.19 9.48 -10.11
C VAL A 258 3.02 8.56 -10.41
N ALA A 259 1.90 8.80 -9.75
CA ALA A 259 0.73 7.90 -9.76
C ALA A 259 0.16 7.64 -11.15
N VAL A 260 0.24 8.61 -12.05
CA VAL A 260 -0.33 8.54 -13.40
C VAL A 260 0.32 7.47 -14.28
N LEU A 261 1.57 7.10 -14.01
CA LEU A 261 2.30 6.11 -14.81
C LEU A 261 1.72 4.70 -14.68
N ARG A 262 1.15 4.36 -13.52
CA ARG A 262 0.61 3.03 -13.26
C ARG A 262 1.62 1.92 -13.55
N VAL A 263 2.86 2.07 -13.10
CA VAL A 263 3.91 1.07 -13.25
C VAL A 263 4.29 0.49 -11.90
N GLY A 264 4.10 -0.81 -11.75
CA GLY A 264 4.64 -1.61 -10.66
C GLY A 264 5.81 -2.46 -11.16
N TYR A 265 6.74 -2.78 -10.28
CA TYR A 265 7.87 -3.66 -10.57
C TYR A 265 8.13 -4.57 -9.39
N ASN A 266 8.20 -5.86 -9.68
CA ASN A 266 8.04 -6.90 -8.67
C ASN A 266 9.11 -7.98 -8.82
N LEU A 267 9.47 -8.62 -7.70
CA LEU A 267 10.26 -9.84 -7.63
C LEU A 267 9.43 -10.93 -6.95
N MET A 268 9.46 -12.12 -7.49
CA MET A 268 8.67 -13.25 -6.98
C MET A 268 9.49 -14.54 -7.05
N PRO A 269 9.23 -15.52 -6.19
CA PRO A 269 9.73 -16.87 -6.40
C PRO A 269 9.41 -17.36 -7.83
N PRO A 270 10.34 -18.08 -8.51
CA PRO A 270 10.18 -18.42 -9.92
C PRO A 270 8.86 -19.10 -10.27
N GLU A 271 8.41 -20.04 -9.46
CA GLU A 271 7.14 -20.76 -9.67
C GLU A 271 5.91 -19.86 -9.56
N VAL A 272 5.93 -18.88 -8.64
CA VAL A 272 4.84 -17.88 -8.53
C VAL A 272 4.88 -16.93 -9.73
N ARG A 273 6.08 -16.50 -10.11
CA ARG A 273 6.28 -15.57 -11.22
C ARG A 273 5.76 -16.12 -12.54
N GLU A 274 6.03 -17.38 -12.84
CA GLU A 274 5.56 -18.05 -14.06
C GLU A 274 4.02 -18.07 -14.14
N GLU A 275 3.35 -18.41 -13.04
CA GLU A 275 1.89 -18.43 -12.99
C GLU A 275 1.30 -17.00 -13.04
N VAL A 276 1.94 -16.03 -12.40
CA VAL A 276 1.51 -14.61 -12.45
C VAL A 276 1.66 -14.03 -13.86
N ILE A 277 2.74 -14.34 -14.59
CA ILE A 277 2.91 -13.92 -16.00
C ILE A 277 1.79 -14.52 -16.86
N LYS A 278 1.49 -15.80 -16.68
CA LYS A 278 0.40 -16.46 -17.39
C LYS A 278 -0.96 -15.79 -17.11
N ALA A 279 -1.27 -15.53 -15.85
CA ALA A 279 -2.50 -14.85 -15.45
C ALA A 279 -2.57 -13.42 -16.00
N LYS A 280 -1.43 -12.69 -16.00
CA LYS A 280 -1.36 -11.35 -16.58
C LYS A 280 -1.63 -11.34 -18.09
N GLY A 281 -1.15 -12.35 -18.80
CA GLY A 281 -1.42 -12.51 -20.23
C GLY A 281 -2.91 -12.58 -20.56
N TYR A 282 -3.72 -13.15 -19.67
CA TYR A 282 -5.18 -13.20 -19.80
C TYR A 282 -5.90 -12.02 -19.14
N ASN A 283 -5.19 -11.20 -18.37
CA ASN A 283 -5.74 -10.02 -17.69
C ASN A 283 -5.66 -8.74 -18.54
N ASP A 284 -4.43 -8.37 -18.97
CA ASP A 284 -4.20 -7.13 -19.72
C ASP A 284 -3.21 -7.28 -20.90
N LEU A 285 -2.74 -8.49 -21.20
CA LEU A 285 -1.70 -8.82 -22.17
C LEU A 285 -0.34 -8.26 -21.78
N CYS A 286 -0.22 -6.94 -21.59
CA CYS A 286 0.98 -6.25 -21.14
C CYS A 286 0.61 -4.90 -20.50
N THR A 287 1.46 -4.41 -19.62
CA THR A 287 1.38 -3.02 -19.14
C THR A 287 1.67 -2.05 -20.31
N PRO A 288 0.98 -0.91 -20.44
CA PRO A 288 1.22 0.04 -21.53
C PRO A 288 2.69 0.40 -21.68
N THR A 289 3.23 0.19 -22.88
CA THR A 289 4.66 0.40 -23.15
C THR A 289 5.09 1.86 -23.03
N ILE A 290 4.23 2.79 -23.38
CA ILE A 290 4.47 4.24 -23.24
C ILE A 290 4.77 4.60 -21.79
N THR A 291 3.93 4.17 -20.85
CA THR A 291 4.12 4.50 -19.43
C THR A 291 5.35 3.80 -18.83
N GLN A 292 5.68 2.60 -19.31
CA GLN A 292 6.92 1.93 -18.96
C GLN A 292 8.14 2.75 -19.38
N LYS A 293 8.19 3.25 -20.62
CA LYS A 293 9.29 4.07 -21.14
C LYS A 293 9.43 5.40 -20.40
N ILE A 294 8.32 6.05 -20.07
CA ILE A 294 8.31 7.27 -19.24
C ILE A 294 8.86 6.97 -17.84
N ALA A 295 8.47 5.85 -17.22
CA ALA A 295 9.00 5.43 -15.93
C ALA A 295 10.52 5.20 -15.98
N LYS A 296 11.02 4.58 -17.05
CA LYS A 296 12.46 4.40 -17.27
C LYS A 296 13.20 5.76 -17.27
N VAL A 297 12.73 6.70 -18.09
CA VAL A 297 13.33 8.04 -18.19
C VAL A 297 13.28 8.77 -16.85
N TYR A 298 12.16 8.65 -16.12
CA TYR A 298 12.01 9.22 -14.79
C TYR A 298 13.11 8.70 -13.83
N TYR A 299 13.28 7.39 -13.70
CA TYR A 299 14.27 6.81 -12.79
C TYR A 299 15.72 7.08 -13.20
N GLU A 300 16.02 7.07 -14.48
CA GLU A 300 17.39 7.32 -14.97
C GLU A 300 17.82 8.78 -14.87
N LYS A 301 16.92 9.72 -15.18
CA LYS A 301 17.31 11.13 -15.36
C LYS A 301 16.83 12.06 -14.25
N TYR A 302 15.65 11.81 -13.65
CA TYR A 302 14.97 12.81 -12.83
C TYR A 302 14.79 12.41 -11.38
N PHE A 303 14.74 11.12 -11.11
CA PHE A 303 14.46 10.57 -9.79
C PHE A 303 15.35 11.14 -8.67
N PRO A 304 16.70 11.18 -8.79
CA PRO A 304 17.55 11.62 -7.68
C PRO A 304 17.27 13.05 -7.22
N GLN A 305 17.03 13.95 -8.16
CA GLN A 305 16.75 15.36 -7.85
C GLN A 305 15.31 15.58 -7.39
N PHE A 306 14.40 14.80 -7.91
CA PHE A 306 12.99 14.91 -7.68
C PHE A 306 12.57 14.36 -6.33
N ILE A 307 13.05 13.17 -5.99
CA ILE A 307 12.63 12.49 -4.76
C ILE A 307 13.00 13.26 -3.50
N GLU A 308 14.13 13.98 -3.50
CA GLU A 308 14.53 14.81 -2.36
C GLU A 308 13.55 15.97 -2.12
N LYS A 309 13.05 16.60 -3.17
CA LYS A 309 12.01 17.64 -3.07
C LYS A 309 10.69 17.09 -2.56
N VAL A 310 10.33 15.89 -3.00
CA VAL A 310 9.12 15.18 -2.53
C VAL A 310 9.23 14.89 -1.03
N ARG A 311 10.34 14.33 -0.60
CA ARG A 311 10.60 14.01 0.81
C ARG A 311 10.54 15.25 1.70
N GLU A 312 11.19 16.33 1.30
CA GLU A 312 11.18 17.59 2.04
C GLU A 312 9.76 18.16 2.18
N GLY A 313 8.98 18.11 1.12
CA GLY A 313 7.60 18.58 1.17
C GLY A 313 6.70 17.73 2.08
N TYR A 314 6.85 16.42 2.09
CA TYR A 314 6.11 15.55 3.01
C TYR A 314 6.61 15.66 4.43
N ARG A 315 7.91 15.86 4.66
CA ARG A 315 8.48 16.11 5.96
C ARG A 315 7.84 17.33 6.63
N LYS A 316 7.77 18.48 5.92
CA LYS A 316 7.14 19.70 6.43
C LYS A 316 5.67 19.51 6.81
N ARG A 317 4.93 18.78 5.98
CA ARG A 317 3.52 18.47 6.23
C ARG A 317 3.33 17.55 7.42
N TYR A 318 4.16 16.52 7.51
CA TYR A 318 4.18 15.63 8.67
C TYR A 318 4.45 16.42 9.97
N GLU A 319 5.49 17.25 9.98
CA GLU A 319 5.87 18.05 11.15
C GLU A 319 4.72 18.98 11.60
N ALA A 320 4.04 19.63 10.65
CA ALA A 320 2.88 20.46 10.93
C ALA A 320 1.74 19.66 11.57
N MET A 321 1.41 18.50 11.00
CA MET A 321 0.34 17.63 11.53
C MET A 321 0.69 17.05 12.88
N ALA A 322 1.88 16.50 13.04
CA ALA A 322 2.33 15.87 14.29
C ALA A 322 2.33 16.88 15.45
N LYS A 323 2.89 18.06 15.22
CA LYS A 323 2.91 19.16 16.20
C LYS A 323 1.48 19.57 16.62
N ALA A 324 0.60 19.79 15.65
CA ALA A 324 -0.77 20.19 15.94
C ALA A 324 -1.57 19.11 16.68
N ILE A 325 -1.34 17.82 16.39
CA ILE A 325 -1.94 16.72 17.16
C ILE A 325 -1.45 16.76 18.61
N ASP A 326 -0.14 16.89 18.82
CA ASP A 326 0.47 16.87 20.16
C ASP A 326 0.01 18.05 21.03
N GLU A 327 -0.25 19.22 20.41
CA GLU A 327 -0.70 20.44 21.10
C GLU A 327 -2.23 20.49 21.33
N ASP A 328 -3.00 20.02 20.36
CA ASP A 328 -4.44 20.33 20.28
C ASP A 328 -5.39 19.14 20.43
N PHE A 329 -4.92 17.90 20.28
CA PHE A 329 -5.79 16.73 20.45
C PHE A 329 -6.00 16.41 21.94
N PRO A 330 -7.11 15.74 22.30
CA PRO A 330 -7.26 15.16 23.64
C PRO A 330 -6.25 14.04 23.88
N ASP A 331 -6.13 13.60 25.13
CA ASP A 331 -5.32 12.43 25.46
C ASP A 331 -5.65 11.27 24.51
N GLY A 332 -4.60 10.61 24.02
CA GLY A 332 -4.70 9.54 23.04
C GLY A 332 -3.31 9.17 22.56
N GLU A 333 -3.24 8.26 21.60
CA GLU A 333 -1.96 7.81 21.07
C GLU A 333 -1.90 7.99 19.56
N ARG A 334 -0.83 8.59 19.07
CA ARG A 334 -0.53 8.64 17.64
C ARG A 334 0.70 7.82 17.28
N THR A 335 0.73 7.37 16.05
CA THR A 335 1.95 6.85 15.42
C THR A 335 2.91 7.99 15.05
N ASP A 336 4.17 7.63 14.89
CA ASP A 336 5.23 8.57 14.56
C ASP A 336 5.96 8.13 13.27
N PRO A 337 5.33 8.33 12.08
CA PRO A 337 5.86 7.85 10.82
C PRO A 337 7.17 8.52 10.43
N THR A 338 8.06 7.76 9.82
CA THR A 338 9.32 8.22 9.23
C THR A 338 9.20 8.51 7.73
N GLY A 339 8.03 8.25 7.15
CA GLY A 339 7.71 8.42 5.76
C GLY A 339 6.24 8.19 5.47
N GLY A 340 5.90 8.05 4.19
CA GLY A 340 4.52 7.81 3.78
C GLY A 340 3.62 9.05 3.89
N PHE A 341 2.34 8.80 4.11
CA PHE A 341 1.29 9.83 4.02
C PHE A 341 0.43 9.98 5.27
N PHE A 342 0.56 9.09 6.27
CA PHE A 342 -0.47 8.91 7.29
C PHE A 342 0.06 8.95 8.71
N ILE A 343 -0.70 9.62 9.58
CA ILE A 343 -0.66 9.41 11.02
C ILE A 343 -1.92 8.66 11.42
N TRP A 344 -1.76 7.65 12.26
CA TRP A 344 -2.83 6.92 12.92
C TRP A 344 -2.96 7.42 14.34
N TRP A 345 -4.14 7.89 14.72
CA TRP A 345 -4.43 8.33 16.08
C TRP A 345 -5.55 7.52 16.68
N GLU A 346 -5.37 7.07 17.91
CA GLU A 346 -6.35 6.31 18.68
C GLU A 346 -6.83 7.12 19.87
N ALA A 347 -8.16 7.26 20.00
CA ALA A 347 -8.77 7.84 21.18
C ALA A 347 -8.59 6.92 22.40
N PRO A 348 -8.45 7.49 23.62
CA PRO A 348 -8.27 6.69 24.84
C PRO A 348 -9.52 5.86 25.19
N ARG A 349 -10.69 6.33 24.78
CA ARG A 349 -11.97 5.64 24.98
C ARG A 349 -12.19 4.59 23.91
N LYS A 350 -12.23 3.33 24.29
CA LYS A 350 -12.44 2.20 23.36
C LYS A 350 -13.85 2.16 22.77
N ASP A 351 -14.83 2.79 23.42
CA ASP A 351 -16.20 2.93 22.94
C ASP A 351 -16.43 4.12 22.00
N PHE A 352 -15.39 4.92 21.75
CA PHE A 352 -15.45 6.00 20.76
C PHE A 352 -15.67 5.43 19.36
N ASP A 353 -16.71 5.91 18.69
CA ASP A 353 -17.00 5.56 17.29
C ASP A 353 -16.55 6.67 16.35
N SER A 354 -15.38 6.47 15.75
CA SER A 354 -14.76 7.46 14.86
C SER A 354 -15.58 7.69 13.58
N LYS A 355 -16.33 6.70 13.11
CA LYS A 355 -17.19 6.85 11.94
C LYS A 355 -18.43 7.71 12.26
N LYS A 356 -19.04 7.46 13.39
CA LYS A 356 -20.17 8.28 13.86
C LYS A 356 -19.73 9.73 14.09
N PHE A 357 -18.60 9.92 14.76
CA PHE A 357 -18.03 11.26 14.96
C PHE A 357 -17.72 11.96 13.65
N LEU A 358 -17.18 11.26 12.65
CA LEU A 358 -16.94 11.81 11.32
C LEU A 358 -18.22 12.36 10.69
N GLU A 359 -19.28 11.55 10.70
CA GLU A 359 -20.54 11.87 10.01
C GLU A 359 -21.36 12.95 10.74
N GLU A 360 -21.42 12.89 12.06
CA GLU A 360 -22.25 13.78 12.87
C GLU A 360 -21.55 15.09 13.28
N VAL A 361 -20.21 15.09 13.36
CA VAL A 361 -19.46 16.25 13.88
C VAL A 361 -18.42 16.77 12.91
N ALA A 362 -17.51 15.94 12.41
CA ALA A 362 -16.38 16.44 11.66
C ALA A 362 -16.78 16.99 10.28
N ILE A 363 -17.53 16.24 9.50
CA ILE A 363 -18.01 16.68 8.17
C ILE A 363 -18.87 17.95 8.25
N PRO A 364 -19.85 18.08 9.18
CA PRO A 364 -20.60 19.32 9.35
C PRO A 364 -19.73 20.53 9.73
N ASN A 365 -18.54 20.30 10.27
CA ASN A 365 -17.55 21.32 10.61
C ASN A 365 -16.42 21.44 9.58
N ASP A 366 -16.61 21.01 8.34
CA ASP A 366 -15.64 21.12 7.24
C ASP A 366 -14.34 20.33 7.42
N VAL A 367 -14.34 19.23 8.20
CA VAL A 367 -13.17 18.37 8.41
C VAL A 367 -13.45 16.95 7.92
N LEU A 368 -12.54 16.39 7.15
CA LEU A 368 -12.65 15.03 6.63
C LEU A 368 -11.38 14.22 6.90
N TYR A 369 -11.55 13.06 7.53
CA TYR A 369 -10.52 12.02 7.71
C TYR A 369 -11.08 10.66 7.32
N VAL A 370 -10.30 9.59 7.37
CA VAL A 370 -10.83 8.23 7.20
C VAL A 370 -10.97 7.56 8.57
N PRO A 371 -12.18 7.08 8.93
CA PRO A 371 -12.39 6.41 10.21
C PRO A 371 -11.64 5.07 10.25
N GLY A 372 -11.12 4.71 11.41
CA GLY A 372 -10.31 3.51 11.61
C GLY A 372 -11.02 2.22 11.20
N GLN A 373 -12.34 2.17 11.33
CA GLN A 373 -13.15 1.03 10.90
C GLN A 373 -12.97 0.67 9.41
N ALA A 374 -12.60 1.64 8.58
CA ALA A 374 -12.32 1.41 7.16
C ALA A 374 -11.05 0.57 6.89
N PHE A 375 -10.30 0.19 7.93
CA PHE A 375 -9.04 -0.54 7.82
C PHE A 375 -9.02 -1.87 8.57
N TYR A 376 -10.20 -2.37 8.88
CA TYR A 376 -10.37 -3.72 9.42
C TYR A 376 -11.23 -4.55 8.47
N PRO A 377 -10.97 -5.86 8.35
CA PRO A 377 -11.77 -6.72 7.50
C PRO A 377 -13.21 -6.79 8.00
N LEU A 378 -14.16 -6.74 7.07
CA LEU A 378 -15.58 -6.87 7.41
C LEU A 378 -15.97 -8.32 7.72
N LYS A 379 -15.21 -9.28 7.19
CA LYS A 379 -15.36 -10.72 7.39
C LYS A 379 -13.99 -11.34 7.63
N GLY A 380 -13.98 -12.43 8.37
CA GLY A 380 -12.76 -13.14 8.75
C GLY A 380 -12.51 -13.04 10.25
N TYR A 381 -11.27 -13.05 10.63
CA TYR A 381 -10.87 -13.19 12.03
C TYR A 381 -9.83 -12.15 12.41
N ILE A 382 -9.81 -11.81 13.71
CA ILE A 382 -8.73 -11.05 14.34
C ILE A 382 -8.10 -11.94 15.41
N PHE A 383 -6.79 -12.02 15.42
CA PHE A 383 -6.03 -12.67 16.48
C PHE A 383 -6.10 -11.83 17.77
N HIS A 384 -6.47 -12.45 18.86
CA HIS A 384 -6.55 -11.82 20.18
C HIS A 384 -5.33 -12.26 21.01
N PRO A 385 -4.31 -11.41 21.21
CA PRO A 385 -3.04 -11.83 21.84
C PRO A 385 -3.19 -12.35 23.26
N GLU A 386 -4.12 -11.78 24.06
CA GLU A 386 -4.29 -12.18 25.46
C GLU A 386 -4.85 -13.60 25.61
N SER A 387 -5.80 -13.98 24.78
CA SER A 387 -6.41 -15.31 24.80
C SER A 387 -5.71 -16.32 23.85
N GLY A 388 -4.93 -15.83 22.90
CA GLY A 388 -4.36 -16.66 21.84
C GLY A 388 -5.40 -17.18 20.83
N ASP A 389 -6.60 -16.59 20.81
CA ASP A 389 -7.70 -17.08 19.98
C ASP A 389 -7.97 -16.20 18.74
N LEU A 390 -8.72 -16.74 17.80
CA LEU A 390 -9.23 -16.04 16.62
C LEU A 390 -10.69 -15.67 16.87
N VAL A 391 -10.95 -14.38 16.99
CA VAL A 391 -12.29 -13.82 17.17
C VAL A 391 -12.84 -13.28 15.85
N ASP A 392 -14.15 -13.19 15.73
CA ASP A 392 -14.80 -12.64 14.53
C ASP A 392 -14.40 -11.18 14.28
N ALA A 393 -14.15 -10.83 13.01
CA ALA A 393 -13.72 -9.50 12.61
C ALA A 393 -14.74 -8.39 12.89
N SER A 394 -16.01 -8.72 13.15
CA SER A 394 -17.04 -7.75 13.58
C SER A 394 -16.73 -7.06 14.91
N ASN A 395 -15.80 -7.62 15.70
CA ASN A 395 -15.30 -7.04 16.96
C ASN A 395 -14.09 -6.10 16.76
N SER A 396 -13.92 -5.56 15.58
CA SER A 396 -12.82 -4.63 15.27
C SER A 396 -12.90 -3.33 16.08
N PRO A 397 -11.75 -2.73 16.44
CA PRO A 397 -11.72 -1.42 17.12
C PRO A 397 -12.38 -0.31 16.28
N THR A 398 -13.04 0.63 16.98
CA THR A 398 -13.77 1.74 16.36
C THR A 398 -13.17 3.12 16.66
N ASN A 399 -12.15 3.17 17.52
CA ASN A 399 -11.67 4.39 18.16
C ASN A 399 -10.50 5.09 17.49
N ALA A 400 -10.23 4.78 16.24
CA ALA A 400 -9.07 5.36 15.53
C ALA A 400 -9.45 6.25 14.35
N LEU A 401 -8.55 7.18 14.02
CA LEU A 401 -8.59 8.03 12.84
C LEU A 401 -7.30 7.83 12.03
N ARG A 402 -7.45 7.68 10.70
CA ARG A 402 -6.31 7.86 9.79
C ARG A 402 -6.31 9.28 9.26
N LEU A 403 -5.22 10.00 9.50
CA LEU A 403 -5.01 11.38 9.08
C LEU A 403 -3.93 11.44 8.00
N SER A 404 -4.29 11.91 6.81
CA SER A 404 -3.34 12.10 5.72
C SER A 404 -2.77 13.52 5.70
N TYR A 405 -1.46 13.64 5.74
CA TYR A 405 -0.75 14.91 5.58
C TYR A 405 -0.26 15.16 4.13
N SER A 406 -0.63 14.31 3.20
CA SER A 406 -0.04 14.36 1.85
C SER A 406 -0.68 15.41 0.93
N TYR A 407 -1.84 15.96 1.28
CA TYR A 407 -2.64 16.78 0.35
C TYR A 407 -2.61 18.27 0.64
N MET A 408 -2.82 18.69 1.90
CA MET A 408 -2.96 20.11 2.27
C MET A 408 -1.60 20.77 2.53
N GLU A 409 -1.55 22.10 2.42
CA GLU A 409 -0.35 22.86 2.81
C GLU A 409 -0.17 22.87 4.34
N PRO A 410 1.08 23.04 4.86
CA PRO A 410 1.37 22.93 6.28
C PRO A 410 0.48 23.82 7.17
N GLU A 411 0.25 25.07 6.77
CA GLU A 411 -0.55 26.03 7.53
C GLU A 411 -2.02 25.60 7.60
N VAL A 412 -2.55 25.03 6.51
CA VAL A 412 -3.93 24.50 6.46
C VAL A 412 -4.05 23.22 7.28
N ILE A 413 -2.99 22.40 7.32
CA ILE A 413 -2.92 21.22 8.19
C ILE A 413 -2.99 21.64 9.65
N GLU A 414 -2.18 22.59 10.08
CA GLU A 414 -2.19 23.08 11.47
C GLU A 414 -3.58 23.62 11.87
N GLU A 415 -4.18 24.45 11.02
CA GLU A 415 -5.51 25.02 11.28
C GLU A 415 -6.59 23.92 11.39
N GLY A 416 -6.60 22.99 10.44
CA GLY A 416 -7.62 21.92 10.40
C GLY A 416 -7.44 20.89 11.51
N ILE A 417 -6.22 20.54 11.89
CA ILE A 417 -5.94 19.62 12.99
C ILE A 417 -6.30 20.26 14.33
N ARG A 418 -5.99 21.55 14.53
CA ARG A 418 -6.41 22.30 15.72
C ARG A 418 -7.94 22.32 15.84
N LYS A 419 -8.65 22.57 14.76
CA LYS A 419 -10.13 22.50 14.72
C LYS A 419 -10.63 21.12 15.10
N LEU A 420 -10.08 20.06 14.48
CA LEU A 420 -10.45 18.68 14.77
C LEU A 420 -10.21 18.32 16.24
N GLY A 421 -9.06 18.76 16.80
CA GLY A 421 -8.72 18.56 18.20
C GLY A 421 -9.74 19.19 19.15
N SER A 422 -10.17 20.42 18.87
CA SER A 422 -11.22 21.09 19.65
C SER A 422 -12.55 20.33 19.62
N LEU A 423 -12.95 19.85 18.43
CA LEU A 423 -14.18 19.05 18.28
C LEU A 423 -14.08 17.72 19.02
N LEU A 424 -12.93 17.06 18.98
CA LEU A 424 -12.67 15.82 19.72
C LEU A 424 -12.72 16.03 21.24
N LYS A 425 -12.12 17.10 21.75
CA LYS A 425 -12.14 17.43 23.17
C LYS A 425 -13.57 17.66 23.67
N GLU A 426 -14.39 18.38 22.90
CA GLU A 426 -15.79 18.63 23.24
C GLU A 426 -16.62 17.33 23.21
N TYR A 427 -16.39 16.47 22.23
CA TYR A 427 -17.15 15.22 22.07
C TYR A 427 -16.78 14.15 23.11
N LEU A 428 -15.52 14.12 23.55
CA LEU A 428 -14.99 13.11 24.48
C LEU A 428 -15.08 13.56 25.94
N SER A 429 -15.37 14.84 26.23
CA SER A 429 -15.63 15.35 27.59
C SER A 429 -16.98 14.86 28.12
#